data_4955ffd6e758d6fa7ce81cdc77e6b9d1
#
_entry.id   4955ffd6e758d6fa7ce81cdc77e6b9d1
#
_cell.length_a   1.000
_cell.length_b   1.000
_cell.length_c   1.000
_cell.angle_alpha   90.00
_cell.angle_beta   90.00
_cell.angle_gamma   90.00
#
_symmetry.space_group_name_H-M   'P 1'
#
loop_
_entity.id
_entity.type
_entity.pdbx_description
1 polymer ?
#
loop_
_entity_poly.entity_id
_entity_poly.type
_entity_poly.pdbx_seq_one_letter_code
_entity_poly.pdbx_strand_id
1 'polypeptide(L)'
;IKFTVDGAEKNAWEATIAYGTKIKELGYQLADNFASNFSTKNETSVENILTIPMDPNLYKNEFYNLIRSRHYNHGNAYGQGGWNGSSATKEALDAFGYGTNAVDPRFDVTYYAGKVEGPKGIIKLDDGTDLEYLPAEISLDMSGKASEKTAGARMKKYELDAAATNDGKLQTNDIVLFRYADVLLMISEAKVRNGESGNVELNEVRARAGASTDVVANLETLLAERLREFAWEGLRRQ
;
A
#
# COMPACT_ATOMS: atom_id res chain seq x y z
N ILE A 1 -24.87 19.00 8.18
CA ILE A 1 -25.40 18.40 6.96
C ILE A 1 -26.10 17.09 7.35
N LYS A 2 -27.31 16.87 6.82
CA LYS A 2 -28.08 15.64 7.01
C LYS A 2 -28.19 14.91 5.68
N PHE A 3 -28.27 13.61 5.75
CA PHE A 3 -28.37 12.69 4.62
C PHE A 3 -29.63 11.84 4.77
N THR A 4 -30.33 11.56 3.69
CA THR A 4 -31.44 10.61 3.70
C THR A 4 -30.92 9.23 3.30
N VAL A 5 -31.00 8.26 4.18
CA VAL A 5 -30.61 6.88 3.97
C VAL A 5 -31.81 5.99 4.33
N ASP A 6 -32.33 5.23 3.36
CA ASP A 6 -33.52 4.37 3.51
C ASP A 6 -34.75 5.11 4.09
N GLY A 7 -34.95 6.36 3.65
CA GLY A 7 -36.06 7.18 4.08
C GLY A 7 -35.90 7.85 5.47
N ALA A 8 -34.79 7.61 6.18
CA ALA A 8 -34.47 8.22 7.46
C ALA A 8 -33.40 9.31 7.33
N GLU A 9 -33.57 10.43 8.03
CA GLU A 9 -32.53 11.44 8.16
C GLU A 9 -31.39 10.94 9.08
N LYS A 10 -30.15 11.04 8.61
CA LYS A 10 -28.93 10.66 9.33
C LYS A 10 -27.90 11.76 9.31
N ASN A 11 -27.07 11.87 10.35
CA ASN A 11 -25.87 12.69 10.29
C ASN A 11 -24.81 12.02 9.37
N ALA A 12 -23.69 12.70 9.11
CA ALA A 12 -22.65 12.17 8.20
C ALA A 12 -22.08 10.83 8.66
N TRP A 13 -21.87 10.66 9.97
CA TRP A 13 -21.29 9.46 10.53
C TRP A 13 -22.26 8.28 10.47
N GLU A 14 -23.51 8.49 10.85
CA GLU A 14 -24.58 7.49 10.73
C GLU A 14 -24.80 7.06 9.27
N ALA A 15 -24.71 8.00 8.33
CA ALA A 15 -24.82 7.71 6.91
C ALA A 15 -23.62 6.87 6.42
N THR A 16 -22.39 7.20 6.86
CA THR A 16 -21.19 6.42 6.54
C THR A 16 -21.31 4.98 7.06
N ILE A 17 -21.75 4.79 8.30
CA ILE A 17 -21.95 3.46 8.87
C ILE A 17 -23.00 2.69 8.06
N ALA A 18 -24.14 3.32 7.72
CA ALA A 18 -25.22 2.68 6.99
C ALA A 18 -24.79 2.24 5.57
N TYR A 19 -24.11 3.11 4.82
CA TYR A 19 -23.61 2.77 3.49
C TYR A 19 -22.49 1.73 3.53
N GLY A 20 -21.58 1.83 4.51
CA GLY A 20 -20.53 0.82 4.69
C GLY A 20 -21.11 -0.57 5.02
N THR A 21 -22.18 -0.63 5.83
CA THR A 21 -22.91 -1.87 6.11
C THR A 21 -23.50 -2.45 4.83
N LYS A 22 -24.11 -1.64 3.97
CA LYS A 22 -24.63 -2.10 2.67
C LYS A 22 -23.54 -2.68 1.78
N ILE A 23 -22.32 -2.08 1.76
CA ILE A 23 -21.20 -2.63 1.01
C ILE A 23 -20.82 -4.01 1.53
N LYS A 24 -20.83 -4.22 2.86
CA LYS A 24 -20.61 -5.54 3.46
C LYS A 24 -21.68 -6.55 3.00
N GLU A 25 -22.94 -6.15 2.95
CA GLU A 25 -24.06 -6.99 2.48
C GLU A 25 -23.96 -7.37 1.00
N LEU A 26 -23.21 -6.59 0.20
CA LEU A 26 -22.93 -6.94 -1.21
C LEU A 26 -21.88 -8.05 -1.36
N GLY A 27 -21.30 -8.54 -0.26
CA GLY A 27 -20.37 -9.67 -0.26
C GLY A 27 -18.90 -9.29 -0.36
N TYR A 28 -18.55 -8.00 -0.33
CA TYR A 28 -17.15 -7.60 -0.22
C TYR A 28 -16.57 -8.04 1.13
N GLN A 29 -15.33 -8.51 1.11
CA GLN A 29 -14.62 -8.98 2.29
C GLN A 29 -13.12 -8.68 2.18
N LEU A 30 -12.41 -8.68 3.30
CA LEU A 30 -10.95 -8.60 3.27
C LEU A 30 -10.38 -9.83 2.57
N ALA A 31 -9.41 -9.64 1.69
CA ALA A 31 -8.65 -10.74 1.12
C ALA A 31 -7.77 -11.36 2.21
N ASP A 32 -7.70 -12.69 2.29
CA ASP A 32 -6.90 -13.40 3.30
C ASP A 32 -5.42 -13.01 3.26
N ASN A 33 -4.91 -12.74 2.06
CA ASN A 33 -3.55 -12.25 1.85
C ASN A 33 -3.57 -10.80 1.39
N PHE A 34 -3.01 -9.90 2.21
CA PHE A 34 -2.90 -8.49 1.88
C PHE A 34 -2.26 -8.22 0.51
N ALA A 35 -1.19 -8.95 0.17
CA ALA A 35 -0.46 -8.76 -1.08
C ALA A 35 -1.28 -9.12 -2.32
N SER A 36 -2.28 -10.02 -2.21
CA SER A 36 -3.09 -10.45 -3.36
C SER A 36 -3.88 -9.30 -3.99
N ASN A 37 -4.23 -8.27 -3.21
CA ASN A 37 -4.90 -7.07 -3.72
C ASN A 37 -4.07 -6.29 -4.76
N PHE A 38 -2.76 -6.54 -4.82
CA PHE A 38 -1.78 -5.83 -5.65
C PHE A 38 -1.03 -6.75 -6.59
N SER A 39 -1.45 -8.01 -6.70
CA SER A 39 -0.82 -9.00 -7.59
C SER A 39 -1.11 -8.70 -9.06
N THR A 40 -0.39 -9.38 -9.95
CA THR A 40 -0.61 -9.31 -11.40
C THR A 40 -1.94 -9.94 -11.86
N LYS A 41 -2.75 -10.44 -10.92
CA LYS A 41 -4.08 -11.03 -11.13
C LYS A 41 -5.09 -10.49 -10.12
N ASN A 42 -4.95 -9.22 -9.75
CA ASN A 42 -5.78 -8.61 -8.72
C ASN A 42 -7.18 -8.20 -9.18
N GLU A 43 -7.49 -8.36 -10.47
CA GLU A 43 -8.84 -8.22 -11.01
C GLU A 43 -9.86 -9.21 -10.40
N THR A 44 -9.38 -10.29 -9.78
CA THR A 44 -10.21 -11.28 -9.09
C THR A 44 -10.29 -11.06 -7.57
N SER A 45 -9.71 -9.99 -7.04
CA SER A 45 -9.73 -9.72 -5.60
C SER A 45 -11.14 -9.50 -5.08
N VAL A 46 -11.50 -10.20 -4.02
CA VAL A 46 -12.78 -10.06 -3.30
C VAL A 46 -12.85 -8.76 -2.48
N GLU A 47 -11.71 -8.10 -2.30
CA GLU A 47 -11.57 -6.86 -1.53
C GLU A 47 -11.63 -5.61 -2.41
N ASN A 48 -11.14 -5.66 -3.66
CA ASN A 48 -11.08 -4.51 -4.55
C ASN A 48 -12.49 -4.13 -5.05
N ILE A 49 -12.94 -2.91 -4.73
CA ILE A 49 -14.27 -2.41 -5.09
C ILE A 49 -14.22 -1.65 -6.42
N LEU A 50 -13.18 -0.83 -6.60
CA LEU A 50 -12.97 -0.05 -7.81
C LEU A 50 -11.48 -0.01 -8.13
N THR A 51 -11.17 -0.39 -9.37
CA THR A 51 -9.81 -0.36 -9.92
C THR A 51 -9.77 0.39 -11.24
N ILE A 52 -8.58 0.86 -11.61
CA ILE A 52 -8.29 1.23 -13.00
C ILE A 52 -7.76 -0.03 -13.67
N PRO A 53 -8.45 -0.58 -14.67
CA PRO A 53 -8.01 -1.79 -15.33
C PRO A 53 -6.70 -1.56 -16.10
N MET A 54 -5.79 -2.49 -15.95
CA MET A 54 -4.46 -2.48 -16.56
C MET A 54 -4.32 -3.68 -17.49
N ASP A 55 -4.57 -3.47 -18.78
CA ASP A 55 -4.35 -4.46 -19.82
C ASP A 55 -3.43 -3.88 -20.90
N PRO A 56 -2.20 -4.40 -21.06
CA PRO A 56 -1.23 -3.88 -22.03
C PRO A 56 -1.71 -3.90 -23.48
N ASN A 57 -2.66 -4.76 -23.81
CA ASN A 57 -3.19 -4.90 -25.18
C ASN A 57 -4.38 -4.01 -25.43
N LEU A 58 -5.29 -3.86 -24.44
CA LEU A 58 -6.58 -3.18 -24.58
C LEU A 58 -6.52 -1.72 -24.17
N TYR A 59 -5.98 -1.42 -23.00
CA TYR A 59 -6.08 -0.10 -22.38
C TYR A 59 -4.80 0.72 -22.48
N LYS A 60 -3.64 0.07 -22.46
CA LYS A 60 -2.31 0.71 -22.51
C LYS A 60 -2.12 1.82 -21.48
N ASN A 61 -2.77 1.70 -20.32
CA ASN A 61 -2.54 2.59 -19.18
C ASN A 61 -1.12 2.37 -18.66
N GLU A 62 -0.42 3.45 -18.36
CA GLU A 62 0.95 3.38 -17.85
C GLU A 62 0.98 3.61 -16.33
N PHE A 63 1.68 2.75 -15.60
CA PHE A 63 1.88 2.88 -14.15
C PHE A 63 3.35 3.03 -13.80
N TYR A 64 3.70 4.21 -13.34
CA TYR A 64 5.10 4.61 -13.15
C TYR A 64 5.66 4.36 -11.74
N ASN A 65 4.83 4.02 -10.76
CA ASN A 65 5.22 4.04 -9.36
C ASN A 65 6.40 3.10 -9.05
N LEU A 66 6.36 1.85 -9.53
CA LEU A 66 7.47 0.90 -9.33
C LEU A 66 8.75 1.38 -10.02
N ILE A 67 8.65 1.82 -11.27
CA ILE A 67 9.79 2.31 -12.06
C ILE A 67 10.41 3.55 -11.41
N ARG A 68 9.57 4.48 -10.95
CA ARG A 68 10.01 5.70 -10.30
C ARG A 68 10.76 5.41 -9.00
N SER A 69 10.36 4.41 -8.25
CA SER A 69 10.91 4.08 -6.94
C SER A 69 12.19 3.24 -7.02
N ARG A 70 12.23 2.21 -7.86
CA ARG A 70 13.33 1.26 -7.87
C ARG A 70 14.61 1.81 -8.53
N HIS A 71 15.77 1.26 -8.12
CA HIS A 71 17.06 1.52 -8.74
C HIS A 71 17.09 0.98 -10.18
N TYR A 72 17.88 1.60 -11.08
CA TYR A 72 17.97 1.15 -12.47
C TYR A 72 18.47 -0.28 -12.60
N ASN A 73 19.44 -0.73 -11.80
CA ASN A 73 19.89 -2.13 -11.82
C ASN A 73 18.80 -3.10 -11.34
N HIS A 74 17.92 -2.66 -10.43
CA HIS A 74 16.73 -3.43 -10.05
C HIS A 74 15.79 -3.60 -11.25
N GLY A 75 15.51 -2.54 -11.99
CA GLY A 75 14.72 -2.60 -13.21
C GLY A 75 15.38 -3.48 -14.28
N ASN A 76 16.65 -3.23 -14.55
CA ASN A 76 17.42 -3.95 -15.56
C ASN A 76 17.47 -5.47 -15.34
N ALA A 77 17.45 -5.93 -14.08
CA ALA A 77 17.41 -7.36 -13.76
C ALA A 77 16.16 -8.07 -14.32
N TYR A 78 15.09 -7.30 -14.57
CA TYR A 78 13.83 -7.77 -15.18
C TYR A 78 13.65 -7.28 -16.63
N GLY A 79 14.67 -6.67 -17.24
CA GLY A 79 14.54 -6.05 -18.57
C GLY A 79 13.66 -4.82 -18.61
N GLN A 80 13.53 -4.10 -17.49
CA GLN A 80 12.66 -2.96 -17.30
C GLN A 80 13.41 -1.73 -16.80
N GLY A 81 12.77 -0.58 -16.81
CA GLY A 81 13.33 0.68 -16.31
C GLY A 81 13.40 0.75 -14.77
N GLY A 82 14.18 1.71 -14.30
CA GLY A 82 14.24 2.14 -12.91
C GLY A 82 14.78 3.58 -12.89
N TRP A 83 14.11 4.48 -12.12
CA TRP A 83 14.47 5.91 -12.12
C TRP A 83 15.09 6.36 -10.81
N ASN A 84 15.16 5.49 -9.82
CA ASN A 84 15.78 5.75 -8.52
C ASN A 84 15.26 7.03 -7.82
N GLY A 85 13.98 7.37 -8.00
CA GLY A 85 13.43 8.67 -7.58
C GLY A 85 12.82 8.67 -6.19
N SER A 86 11.80 7.86 -5.96
CA SER A 86 10.99 7.92 -4.73
C SER A 86 11.41 6.87 -3.71
N SER A 87 11.44 7.27 -2.43
CA SER A 87 11.64 6.35 -1.28
C SER A 87 10.65 6.68 -0.16
N ALA A 88 10.51 5.76 0.81
CA ALA A 88 9.75 6.02 2.03
C ALA A 88 10.37 7.16 2.84
N THR A 89 9.53 7.95 3.50
CA THR A 89 10.01 8.92 4.49
C THR A 89 10.34 8.22 5.81
N LYS A 90 11.08 8.91 6.68
CA LYS A 90 11.38 8.39 8.02
C LYS A 90 10.12 8.15 8.83
N GLU A 91 9.15 9.07 8.76
CA GLU A 91 7.86 8.95 9.44
C GLU A 91 7.08 7.72 8.97
N ALA A 92 7.17 7.37 7.68
CA ALA A 92 6.56 6.14 7.16
C ALA A 92 7.24 4.89 7.74
N LEU A 93 8.58 4.87 7.83
CA LEU A 93 9.31 3.76 8.44
C LEU A 93 8.97 3.61 9.93
N ASP A 94 8.93 4.73 10.67
CA ASP A 94 8.58 4.76 12.10
C ASP A 94 7.14 4.24 12.32
N ALA A 95 6.20 4.60 11.44
CA ALA A 95 4.81 4.13 11.51
C ALA A 95 4.68 2.61 11.32
N PHE A 96 5.57 2.00 10.56
CA PHE A 96 5.66 0.53 10.42
C PHE A 96 6.50 -0.12 11.53
N GLY A 97 7.09 0.65 12.42
CA GLY A 97 7.98 0.15 13.47
C GLY A 97 9.33 -0.39 12.94
N TYR A 98 9.77 0.08 11.78
CA TYR A 98 11.03 -0.36 11.20
C TYR A 98 12.22 -0.11 12.15
N GLY A 99 13.09 -1.10 12.31
CA GLY A 99 14.22 -1.04 13.23
C GLY A 99 13.87 -1.37 14.70
N THR A 100 12.63 -1.77 14.98
CA THR A 100 12.18 -2.25 16.30
C THR A 100 11.92 -3.76 16.27
N ASN A 101 11.61 -4.34 17.44
CA ASN A 101 11.20 -5.75 17.55
C ASN A 101 9.72 -5.98 17.18
N ALA A 102 9.00 -4.94 16.80
CA ALA A 102 7.55 -4.97 16.50
C ALA A 102 7.24 -4.33 15.14
N VAL A 103 7.91 -4.79 14.09
CA VAL A 103 7.65 -4.34 12.72
C VAL A 103 6.29 -4.86 12.27
N ASP A 104 5.47 -3.96 11.70
CA ASP A 104 4.18 -4.34 11.11
C ASP A 104 4.40 -5.29 9.93
N PRO A 105 3.72 -6.44 9.85
CA PRO A 105 3.91 -7.43 8.79
C PRO A 105 3.71 -6.90 7.37
N ARG A 106 2.93 -5.84 7.19
CA ARG A 106 2.73 -5.18 5.89
C ARG A 106 3.98 -4.48 5.37
N PHE A 107 4.99 -4.25 6.21
CA PHE A 107 6.23 -3.61 5.79
C PHE A 107 6.89 -4.34 4.63
N ASP A 108 7.03 -5.66 4.73
CA ASP A 108 7.69 -6.50 3.71
C ASP A 108 6.91 -6.61 2.40
N VAL A 109 5.61 -6.34 2.43
CA VAL A 109 4.77 -6.24 1.22
C VAL A 109 4.85 -4.83 0.61
N THR A 110 5.05 -3.82 1.44
CA THR A 110 4.97 -2.40 1.04
C THR A 110 6.31 -1.86 0.54
N TYR A 111 7.43 -2.37 1.08
CA TYR A 111 8.75 -1.81 0.83
C TYR A 111 9.80 -2.86 0.49
N TYR A 112 10.67 -2.53 -0.47
CA TYR A 112 11.98 -3.14 -0.59
C TYR A 112 12.94 -2.49 0.39
N ALA A 113 13.60 -3.31 1.23
CA ALA A 113 14.61 -2.91 2.21
C ALA A 113 15.70 -3.98 2.26
N GLY A 114 16.95 -3.57 2.49
CA GLY A 114 18.09 -4.49 2.46
C GLY A 114 18.44 -4.98 1.05
N LYS A 115 19.07 -6.15 0.98
CA LYS A 115 19.51 -6.76 -0.28
C LYS A 115 18.33 -7.15 -1.16
N VAL A 116 18.46 -6.90 -2.45
CA VAL A 116 17.40 -7.12 -3.43
C VAL A 116 17.69 -8.37 -4.25
N GLU A 117 16.76 -9.32 -4.23
CA GLU A 117 16.81 -10.50 -5.07
C GLU A 117 16.10 -10.25 -6.41
N GLY A 118 16.69 -10.76 -7.48
CA GLY A 118 16.14 -10.77 -8.83
C GLY A 118 16.08 -12.18 -9.40
N PRO A 119 15.72 -12.35 -10.68
CA PRO A 119 15.55 -13.66 -11.31
C PRO A 119 16.81 -14.53 -11.31
N LYS A 120 17.99 -13.94 -11.14
CA LYS A 120 19.30 -14.61 -11.17
C LYS A 120 20.04 -14.57 -9.83
N GLY A 121 19.33 -14.33 -8.72
CA GLY A 121 19.89 -14.14 -7.39
C GLY A 121 20.04 -12.66 -7.00
N ILE A 122 20.91 -12.36 -6.05
CA ILE A 122 21.10 -10.98 -5.57
C ILE A 122 21.56 -10.07 -6.71
N ILE A 123 20.82 -8.99 -6.91
CA ILE A 123 21.11 -7.99 -7.94
C ILE A 123 22.40 -7.26 -7.59
N LYS A 124 23.25 -7.03 -8.59
CA LYS A 124 24.51 -6.32 -8.44
C LYS A 124 24.42 -4.89 -8.94
N LEU A 125 25.16 -4.00 -8.30
CA LEU A 125 25.48 -2.68 -8.81
C LEU A 125 26.57 -2.77 -9.89
N ASP A 126 26.83 -1.66 -10.59
CA ASP A 126 27.81 -1.59 -11.70
C ASP A 126 29.25 -1.85 -11.23
N ASP A 127 29.55 -1.63 -9.95
CA ASP A 127 30.83 -1.92 -9.31
C ASP A 127 30.96 -3.38 -8.81
N GLY A 128 29.93 -4.20 -9.02
CA GLY A 128 29.88 -5.61 -8.61
C GLY A 128 29.43 -5.84 -7.17
N THR A 129 29.18 -4.79 -6.38
CA THR A 129 28.61 -4.93 -5.04
C THR A 129 27.13 -5.31 -5.07
N ASP A 130 26.59 -5.80 -3.96
CA ASP A 130 25.17 -6.14 -3.85
C ASP A 130 24.31 -4.86 -3.87
N LEU A 131 23.22 -4.87 -4.64
CA LEU A 131 22.20 -3.85 -4.50
C LEU A 131 21.50 -4.04 -3.15
N GLU A 132 21.67 -3.07 -2.27
CA GLU A 132 21.04 -3.02 -0.96
C GLU A 132 20.35 -1.69 -0.75
N TYR A 133 19.05 -1.69 -0.52
CA TYR A 133 18.33 -0.49 -0.11
C TYR A 133 18.52 -0.26 1.38
N LEU A 134 18.89 0.97 1.75
CA LEU A 134 19.27 1.39 3.09
C LEU A 134 18.18 2.29 3.71
N PRO A 135 17.11 1.74 4.30
CA PRO A 135 15.93 2.50 4.70
C PRO A 135 16.23 3.66 5.66
N ALA A 136 17.14 3.45 6.60
CA ALA A 136 17.49 4.46 7.60
C ALA A 136 18.40 5.58 7.07
N GLU A 137 19.06 5.35 5.93
CA GLU A 137 19.99 6.32 5.33
C GLU A 137 19.25 7.28 4.40
N ILE A 138 18.40 8.14 4.97
CA ILE A 138 17.64 9.12 4.21
C ILE A 138 17.78 10.52 4.81
N SER A 139 17.96 11.51 3.94
CA SER A 139 17.93 12.93 4.31
C SER A 139 17.39 13.76 3.15
N LEU A 140 17.06 15.03 3.41
CA LEU A 140 16.55 15.96 2.38
C LEU A 140 17.52 16.14 1.22
N ASP A 141 18.82 16.09 1.48
CA ASP A 141 19.85 16.13 0.46
C ASP A 141 20.75 14.89 0.57
N MET A 142 20.72 14.09 -0.48
CA MET A 142 21.55 12.89 -0.63
C MET A 142 22.70 13.08 -1.61
N SER A 143 22.81 14.26 -2.25
CA SER A 143 23.79 14.53 -3.30
C SER A 143 25.23 14.26 -2.84
N GLY A 144 25.97 13.47 -3.59
CA GLY A 144 27.37 13.13 -3.32
C GLY A 144 27.63 12.16 -2.16
N LYS A 145 26.59 11.64 -1.51
CA LYS A 145 26.75 10.60 -0.50
C LYS A 145 26.95 9.22 -1.15
N ALA A 146 27.69 8.34 -0.49
CA ALA A 146 27.90 6.98 -1.00
C ALA A 146 26.60 6.22 -1.23
N SER A 147 25.59 6.45 -0.37
CA SER A 147 24.26 5.83 -0.46
C SER A 147 23.25 6.63 -1.31
N GLU A 148 23.67 7.66 -2.06
CA GLU A 148 22.76 8.53 -2.84
C GLU A 148 21.75 7.75 -3.68
N LYS A 149 22.17 6.65 -4.30
CA LYS A 149 21.34 5.85 -5.19
C LYS A 149 20.64 4.67 -4.50
N THR A 150 21.04 4.33 -3.28
CA THR A 150 20.53 3.18 -2.52
C THR A 150 19.80 3.57 -1.24
N ALA A 151 19.83 4.84 -0.87
CA ALA A 151 19.15 5.36 0.32
C ALA A 151 17.64 5.17 0.27
N GLY A 152 17.06 4.89 1.44
CA GLY A 152 15.63 4.77 1.67
C GLY A 152 15.03 3.43 1.23
N ALA A 153 13.91 3.07 1.82
CA ALA A 153 13.09 1.93 1.39
C ALA A 153 12.33 2.27 0.12
N ARG A 154 12.20 1.30 -0.78
CA ARG A 154 11.59 1.51 -2.11
C ARG A 154 10.23 0.85 -2.20
N MET A 155 9.36 1.38 -3.06
CA MET A 155 8.02 0.84 -3.26
C MET A 155 8.06 -0.62 -3.74
N LYS A 156 7.30 -1.49 -3.06
CA LYS A 156 7.12 -2.91 -3.40
C LYS A 156 5.64 -3.30 -3.49
N LYS A 157 4.74 -2.48 -3.00
CA LYS A 157 3.33 -2.82 -2.74
C LYS A 157 2.60 -3.46 -3.93
N TYR A 158 2.85 -3.04 -5.14
CA TYR A 158 2.37 -3.77 -6.31
C TYR A 158 3.40 -4.80 -6.71
N GLU A 159 2.94 -6.04 -6.94
CA GLU A 159 3.80 -7.11 -7.46
C GLU A 159 4.48 -6.64 -8.74
N LEU A 160 5.79 -6.90 -8.85
CA LEU A 160 6.52 -6.58 -10.05
C LEU A 160 6.07 -7.54 -11.17
N ASP A 161 5.42 -7.01 -12.20
CA ASP A 161 5.06 -7.78 -13.39
C ASP A 161 6.30 -7.96 -14.27
N ALA A 162 6.89 -9.16 -14.22
CA ALA A 162 8.09 -9.49 -15.01
C ALA A 162 7.81 -9.48 -16.53
N ALA A 163 6.56 -9.58 -16.96
CA ALA A 163 6.14 -9.53 -18.35
C ALA A 163 5.78 -8.13 -18.84
N ALA A 164 5.78 -7.12 -17.94
CA ALA A 164 5.42 -5.76 -18.28
C ALA A 164 6.33 -5.20 -19.39
N THR A 165 5.71 -4.61 -20.41
CA THR A 165 6.40 -3.97 -21.54
C THR A 165 6.56 -2.46 -21.31
N ASN A 166 7.12 -1.74 -22.32
CA ASN A 166 7.37 -0.30 -22.27
C ASN A 166 8.15 0.10 -20.99
N ASP A 167 9.33 -0.51 -20.80
CA ASP A 167 10.17 -0.31 -19.60
C ASP A 167 9.50 -0.69 -18.27
N GLY A 168 8.49 -1.60 -18.31
CA GLY A 168 7.73 -2.02 -17.13
C GLY A 168 6.57 -1.09 -16.78
N LYS A 169 6.18 -0.16 -17.65
CA LYS A 169 5.06 0.75 -17.43
C LYS A 169 3.71 0.13 -17.77
N LEU A 170 3.69 -0.77 -18.77
CA LEU A 170 2.49 -1.48 -19.19
C LEU A 170 2.44 -2.83 -18.47
N GLN A 171 1.88 -2.83 -17.29
CA GLN A 171 1.72 -3.99 -16.42
C GLN A 171 0.27 -4.47 -16.38
N THR A 172 0.03 -5.63 -15.77
CA THR A 172 -1.28 -6.28 -15.68
C THR A 172 -1.99 -6.05 -14.34
N ASN A 173 -1.27 -5.61 -13.30
CA ASN A 173 -1.92 -5.32 -12.02
C ASN A 173 -2.84 -4.09 -12.16
N ASP A 174 -4.12 -4.27 -11.88
CA ASP A 174 -5.07 -3.17 -11.79
C ASP A 174 -4.67 -2.19 -10.69
N ILE A 175 -4.80 -0.89 -10.97
CA ILE A 175 -4.54 0.15 -9.97
C ILE A 175 -5.74 0.25 -9.04
N VAL A 176 -5.56 -0.08 -7.79
CA VAL A 176 -6.62 -0.08 -6.77
C VAL A 176 -6.95 1.37 -6.36
N LEU A 177 -8.22 1.76 -6.50
CA LEU A 177 -8.74 3.05 -6.04
C LEU A 177 -9.51 2.95 -4.74
N PHE A 178 -10.43 1.97 -4.64
CA PHE A 178 -11.20 1.69 -3.43
C PHE A 178 -11.21 0.20 -3.16
N ARG A 179 -11.02 -0.17 -1.90
CA ARG A 179 -11.10 -1.55 -1.42
C ARG A 179 -11.80 -1.64 -0.06
N TYR A 180 -12.26 -2.82 0.29
CA TYR A 180 -13.12 -3.03 1.45
C TYR A 180 -12.45 -2.65 2.80
N ALA A 181 -11.13 -2.75 2.92
CA ALA A 181 -10.42 -2.24 4.11
C ALA A 181 -10.66 -0.75 4.34
N ASP A 182 -10.79 0.07 3.28
CA ASP A 182 -11.11 1.49 3.43
C ASP A 182 -12.53 1.69 3.98
N VAL A 183 -13.48 0.90 3.51
CA VAL A 183 -14.85 0.89 4.03
C VAL A 183 -14.88 0.58 5.52
N LEU A 184 -14.14 -0.46 5.96
CA LEU A 184 -14.05 -0.82 7.38
C LEU A 184 -13.45 0.30 8.22
N LEU A 185 -12.36 0.92 7.77
CA LEU A 185 -11.73 2.02 8.51
C LEU A 185 -12.59 3.30 8.49
N MET A 186 -13.36 3.55 7.43
CA MET A 186 -14.38 4.62 7.42
C MET A 186 -15.51 4.36 8.40
N ILE A 187 -16.02 3.12 8.50
CA ILE A 187 -17.02 2.75 9.50
C ILE A 187 -16.46 2.92 10.92
N SER A 188 -15.24 2.44 11.16
CA SER A 188 -14.57 2.58 12.45
C SER A 188 -14.44 4.06 12.86
N GLU A 189 -13.96 4.90 11.95
CA GLU A 189 -13.84 6.35 12.20
C GLU A 189 -15.21 7.00 12.45
N ALA A 190 -16.21 6.66 11.64
CA ALA A 190 -17.56 7.21 11.80
C ALA A 190 -18.17 6.83 13.15
N LYS A 191 -17.98 5.59 13.62
CA LYS A 191 -18.40 5.16 14.96
C LYS A 191 -17.70 5.96 16.06
N VAL A 192 -16.38 6.12 16.01
CA VAL A 192 -15.61 6.92 16.97
C VAL A 192 -16.12 8.37 17.02
N ARG A 193 -16.36 8.98 15.86
CA ARG A 193 -16.87 10.36 15.78
C ARG A 193 -18.32 10.50 16.25
N ASN A 194 -19.08 9.42 16.21
CA ASN A 194 -20.46 9.34 16.70
C ASN A 194 -20.55 8.92 18.19
N GLY A 195 -19.40 8.77 18.87
CA GLY A 195 -19.32 8.35 20.27
C GLY A 195 -19.48 6.86 20.51
N GLU A 196 -19.37 6.04 19.46
CA GLU A 196 -19.45 4.60 19.50
C GLU A 196 -18.06 3.94 19.41
N SER A 197 -17.96 2.65 19.72
CA SER A 197 -16.72 1.89 19.56
C SER A 197 -16.52 1.46 18.10
N GLY A 198 -15.37 1.85 17.51
CA GLY A 198 -14.90 1.40 16.20
C GLY A 198 -13.90 0.24 16.26
N ASN A 199 -13.72 -0.39 17.42
CA ASN A 199 -12.67 -1.40 17.64
C ASN A 199 -12.82 -2.63 16.74
N VAL A 200 -14.05 -3.04 16.44
CA VAL A 200 -14.32 -4.25 15.65
C VAL A 200 -13.73 -4.10 14.25
N GLU A 201 -14.07 -3.06 13.54
CA GLU A 201 -13.63 -2.82 12.16
C GLU A 201 -12.11 -2.55 12.09
N LEU A 202 -11.58 -1.76 13.02
CA LEU A 202 -10.13 -1.53 13.10
C LEU A 202 -9.37 -2.84 13.28
N ASN A 203 -9.79 -3.65 14.26
CA ASN A 203 -9.08 -4.89 14.58
C ASN A 203 -9.32 -6.01 13.55
N GLU A 204 -10.38 -5.96 12.78
CA GLU A 204 -10.59 -6.84 11.61
C GLU A 204 -9.51 -6.59 10.54
N VAL A 205 -9.24 -5.32 10.20
CA VAL A 205 -8.16 -4.95 9.26
C VAL A 205 -6.79 -5.36 9.81
N ARG A 206 -6.54 -5.12 11.09
CA ARG A 206 -5.27 -5.47 11.74
C ARG A 206 -5.05 -6.99 11.83
N ALA A 207 -6.08 -7.75 12.14
CA ALA A 207 -6.03 -9.21 12.18
C ALA A 207 -5.64 -9.79 10.82
N ARG A 208 -6.27 -9.32 9.73
CA ARG A 208 -5.93 -9.72 8.36
C ARG A 208 -4.46 -9.43 8.03
N ALA A 209 -3.91 -8.32 8.53
CA ALA A 209 -2.51 -7.95 8.33
C ALA A 209 -1.54 -8.75 9.21
N GLY A 210 -2.01 -9.59 10.13
CA GLY A 210 -1.17 -10.28 11.12
C GLY A 210 -0.62 -9.35 12.21
N ALA A 211 -1.20 -8.15 12.37
CA ALA A 211 -0.82 -7.19 13.40
C ALA A 211 -1.62 -7.41 14.70
N SER A 212 -1.12 -6.86 15.83
CA SER A 212 -1.84 -6.93 17.12
C SER A 212 -3.26 -6.36 17.02
N THR A 213 -4.23 -7.05 17.63
CA THR A 213 -5.66 -6.70 17.61
C THR A 213 -6.15 -6.05 18.90
N ASP A 214 -5.27 -5.79 19.87
CA ASP A 214 -5.63 -5.16 21.15
C ASP A 214 -5.54 -3.61 21.06
N VAL A 215 -6.00 -3.04 19.95
CA VAL A 215 -5.91 -1.61 19.70
C VAL A 215 -7.29 -0.97 19.85
N VAL A 216 -7.35 0.06 20.70
CA VAL A 216 -8.55 0.88 20.86
C VAL A 216 -8.65 1.88 19.72
N ALA A 217 -9.79 1.88 19.02
CA ALA A 217 -10.06 2.81 17.95
C ALA A 217 -10.26 4.23 18.50
N ASN A 218 -9.41 5.13 18.07
CA ASN A 218 -9.54 6.58 18.22
C ASN A 218 -8.97 7.24 16.95
N LEU A 219 -9.11 8.55 16.79
CA LEU A 219 -8.70 9.23 15.56
C LEU A 219 -7.20 9.10 15.28
N GLU A 220 -6.35 9.05 16.29
CA GLU A 220 -4.91 8.90 16.15
C GLU A 220 -4.54 7.48 15.70
N THR A 221 -5.09 6.45 16.38
CA THR A 221 -4.83 5.05 16.01
C THR A 221 -5.36 4.71 14.63
N LEU A 222 -6.53 5.25 14.24
CA LEU A 222 -7.09 5.10 12.90
C LEU A 222 -6.24 5.79 11.84
N LEU A 223 -5.74 6.98 12.12
CA LEU A 223 -4.85 7.71 11.22
C LEU A 223 -3.54 6.95 10.99
N ALA A 224 -2.96 6.39 12.05
CA ALA A 224 -1.76 5.55 11.96
C ALA A 224 -2.04 4.23 11.21
N GLU A 225 -3.21 3.62 11.42
CA GLU A 225 -3.61 2.41 10.69
C GLU A 225 -3.79 2.67 9.21
N ARG A 226 -4.46 3.77 8.84
CA ARG A 226 -4.60 4.18 7.44
C ARG A 226 -3.25 4.41 6.75
N LEU A 227 -2.25 4.93 7.46
CA LEU A 227 -0.91 5.07 6.90
C LEU A 227 -0.29 3.71 6.53
N ARG A 228 -0.38 2.72 7.43
CA ARG A 228 0.16 1.37 7.18
C ARG A 228 -0.62 0.63 6.10
N GLU A 229 -1.93 0.72 6.17
CA GLU A 229 -2.83 0.00 5.25
C GLU A 229 -2.75 0.57 3.83
N PHE A 230 -2.71 1.90 3.66
CA PHE A 230 -2.82 2.58 2.37
C PHE A 230 -1.52 3.26 1.89
N ALA A 231 -0.37 2.90 2.46
CA ALA A 231 0.91 3.37 1.93
C ALA A 231 0.99 3.07 0.41
N TRP A 232 1.42 4.06 -0.38
CA TRP A 232 1.50 4.02 -1.85
C TRP A 232 0.16 3.98 -2.63
N GLU A 233 -0.99 4.02 -1.97
CA GLU A 233 -2.32 4.05 -2.61
C GLU A 233 -2.89 5.47 -2.78
N GLY A 234 -2.19 6.49 -2.29
CA GLY A 234 -2.60 7.90 -2.41
C GLY A 234 -3.63 8.38 -1.39
N LEU A 235 -4.30 7.49 -0.67
CA LEU A 235 -5.41 7.82 0.24
C LEU A 235 -5.00 8.60 1.49
N ARG A 236 -3.73 8.54 1.91
CA ARG A 236 -3.26 9.20 3.14
C ARG A 236 -3.14 10.72 3.01
N ARG A 237 -3.08 11.25 1.78
CA ARG A 237 -2.92 12.68 1.50
C ARG A 237 -4.25 13.45 1.53
N GLN A 238 -5.38 12.77 1.53
CA GLN A 238 -6.72 13.37 1.48
C GLN A 238 -7.26 13.73 2.90
#